data_41f12fdc86b3e210662456524a5a5a1c
#
_entry.id   41f12fdc86b3e210662456524a5a5a1c
#
_cell.length_a   1.000
_cell.length_b   1.000
_cell.length_c   1.000
_cell.angle_alpha   90.00
_cell.angle_beta   90.00
_cell.angle_gamma   90.00
#
_symmetry.space_group_name_H-M   'P 1'
#
loop_
_entity.id
_entity.type
_entity.pdbx_description
1 polymer ?
#
loop_
_entity_poly.entity_id
_entity_poly.type
_entity_poly.pdbx_seq_one_letter_code
_entity_poly.pdbx_strand_id
1 'polypeptide(L)'
;MSNVIIENVRNELTQKNVLRIGINASNFLLVSRIDDNGIPFGIAPDLGRIFAQQIKANPKFVVYDSPGKLADAGTEGNWDIAFVGNEPQRAKNIAFSAPYLEIPVTFLVREHSTIRVMTDIDHVGNQISVMGRSAYDLFLTATIKNATIIRSRSIGESLQRF
;
A
#
# COMPACT_ATOMS: atom_id res chain seq x y z
N MET A 1 -15.16 20.69 -7.33
CA MET A 1 -14.93 20.07 -8.66
C MET A 1 -16.04 20.54 -9.61
N SER A 2 -15.73 20.89 -10.87
CA SER A 2 -16.78 21.30 -11.82
C SER A 2 -17.64 20.08 -12.21
N ASN A 3 -18.93 20.32 -12.57
CA ASN A 3 -19.83 19.24 -12.99
C ASN A 3 -19.30 18.46 -14.20
N VAL A 4 -18.58 19.12 -15.11
CA VAL A 4 -17.97 18.50 -16.29
C VAL A 4 -16.88 17.48 -15.89
N ILE A 5 -16.03 17.82 -14.91
CA ILE A 5 -15.00 16.90 -14.42
C ILE A 5 -15.64 15.68 -13.76
N ILE A 6 -16.66 15.88 -12.94
CA ILE A 6 -17.38 14.79 -12.28
C ILE A 6 -17.99 13.84 -13.31
N GLU A 7 -18.62 14.37 -14.35
CA GLU A 7 -19.24 13.58 -15.39
C GLU A 7 -18.22 12.78 -16.20
N ASN A 8 -17.10 13.41 -16.57
CA ASN A 8 -16.01 12.74 -17.27
C ASN A 8 -15.46 11.57 -16.45
N VAL A 9 -15.14 11.79 -15.16
CA VAL A 9 -14.66 10.72 -14.27
C VAL A 9 -15.68 9.58 -14.16
N ARG A 10 -16.97 9.89 -14.03
CA ARG A 10 -18.03 8.86 -13.97
C ARG A 10 -18.15 8.03 -15.26
N ASN A 11 -17.91 8.64 -16.40
CA ASN A 11 -17.95 7.94 -17.69
C ASN A 11 -16.77 6.97 -17.89
N GLU A 12 -15.67 7.20 -17.17
CA GLU A 12 -14.50 6.29 -17.18
C GLU A 12 -14.64 5.11 -16.22
N LEU A 13 -15.62 5.11 -15.30
CA LEU A 13 -15.82 4.00 -14.37
C LEU A 13 -16.20 2.71 -15.10
N THR A 14 -15.48 1.64 -14.80
CA THR A 14 -15.72 0.30 -15.39
C THR A 14 -17.13 -0.21 -15.10
N GLN A 15 -17.68 0.11 -13.93
CA GLN A 15 -19.06 -0.20 -13.56
C GLN A 15 -19.83 1.11 -13.40
N LYS A 16 -20.92 1.26 -14.14
CA LYS A 16 -21.75 2.49 -14.11
C LYS A 16 -22.17 2.84 -12.69
N ASN A 17 -21.83 4.07 -12.26
CA ASN A 17 -22.13 4.63 -10.92
C ASN A 17 -21.52 3.84 -9.74
N VAL A 18 -20.52 2.98 -9.95
CA VAL A 18 -19.81 2.27 -8.88
C VAL A 18 -18.33 2.62 -8.97
N LEU A 19 -17.77 3.14 -7.88
CA LEU A 19 -16.33 3.33 -7.72
C LEU A 19 -15.75 2.12 -6.97
N ARG A 20 -14.96 1.29 -7.66
CA ARG A 20 -14.26 0.17 -7.04
C ARG A 20 -12.98 0.67 -6.38
N ILE A 21 -12.87 0.46 -5.07
CA ILE A 21 -11.81 1.02 -4.23
C ILE A 21 -10.96 -0.12 -3.69
N GLY A 22 -9.72 -0.21 -4.17
CA GLY A 22 -8.74 -1.19 -3.70
C GLY A 22 -8.20 -0.82 -2.32
N ILE A 23 -8.28 -1.75 -1.37
CA ILE A 23 -7.87 -1.57 0.03
C ILE A 23 -6.84 -2.62 0.42
N ASN A 24 -5.70 -2.17 0.95
CA ASN A 24 -4.69 -3.05 1.56
C ASN A 24 -4.97 -3.25 3.05
N ALA A 25 -5.57 -4.37 3.43
CA ALA A 25 -5.90 -4.70 4.82
C ALA A 25 -4.67 -4.89 5.73
N SER A 26 -3.49 -5.16 5.16
CA SER A 26 -2.27 -5.31 5.95
C SER A 26 -1.70 -3.96 6.44
N ASN A 27 -2.19 -2.84 5.94
CA ASN A 27 -1.74 -1.51 6.38
C ASN A 27 -2.58 -1.03 7.57
N PHE A 28 -2.19 -1.43 8.77
CA PHE A 28 -2.89 -1.09 10.02
C PHE A 28 -2.90 0.41 10.35
N LEU A 29 -2.04 1.23 9.74
CA LEU A 29 -2.05 2.69 9.89
C LEU A 29 -3.20 3.34 9.13
N LEU A 30 -3.58 2.77 8.00
CA LEU A 30 -4.60 3.33 7.10
C LEU A 30 -5.93 2.56 7.14
N VAL A 31 -5.89 1.30 7.61
CA VAL A 31 -7.07 0.41 7.76
C VAL A 31 -7.09 -0.08 9.19
N SER A 32 -7.95 0.51 10.02
CA SER A 32 -8.01 0.22 11.46
C SER A 32 -8.70 -1.09 11.78
N ARG A 33 -9.69 -1.48 10.97
CA ARG A 33 -10.44 -2.74 11.11
C ARG A 33 -11.23 -3.08 9.85
N ILE A 34 -11.64 -4.32 9.75
CA ILE A 34 -12.67 -4.80 8.82
C ILE A 34 -13.76 -5.43 9.69
N ASP A 35 -15.01 -5.08 9.43
CA ASP A 35 -16.13 -5.65 10.19
C ASP A 35 -16.54 -7.05 9.70
N ASP A 36 -17.51 -7.67 10.38
CA ASP A 36 -18.00 -9.02 10.07
C ASP A 36 -18.67 -9.12 8.68
N ASN A 37 -19.05 -8.00 8.09
CA ASN A 37 -19.59 -7.91 6.73
C ASN A 37 -18.48 -7.68 5.66
N GLY A 38 -17.21 -7.63 6.07
CA GLY A 38 -16.08 -7.37 5.20
C GLY A 38 -15.90 -5.89 4.84
N ILE A 39 -16.54 -4.97 5.55
CA ILE A 39 -16.45 -3.53 5.29
C ILE A 39 -15.22 -2.96 6.01
N PRO A 40 -14.30 -2.31 5.27
CA PRO A 40 -13.11 -1.72 5.86
C PRO A 40 -13.40 -0.34 6.48
N PHE A 41 -12.67 -0.01 7.56
CA PHE A 41 -12.70 1.27 8.27
C PHE A 41 -11.29 1.81 8.45
N GLY A 42 -11.15 3.13 8.49
CA GLY A 42 -9.89 3.82 8.66
C GLY A 42 -9.69 4.91 7.59
N ILE A 43 -8.52 5.52 7.60
CA ILE A 43 -8.19 6.68 6.74
C ILE A 43 -8.41 6.36 5.26
N ALA A 44 -7.86 5.26 4.76
CA ALA A 44 -7.98 4.92 3.33
C ALA A 44 -9.43 4.62 2.90
N PRO A 45 -10.21 3.78 3.62
CA PRO A 45 -11.61 3.59 3.30
C PRO A 45 -12.45 4.87 3.38
N ASP A 46 -12.19 5.75 4.35
CA ASP A 46 -12.94 6.99 4.52
C ASP A 46 -12.66 7.98 3.38
N LEU A 47 -11.41 8.13 2.98
CA LEU A 47 -11.06 8.90 1.77
C LEU A 47 -11.73 8.33 0.52
N GLY A 48 -11.77 7.01 0.38
CA GLY A 48 -12.47 6.35 -0.71
C GLY A 48 -13.97 6.67 -0.74
N ARG A 49 -14.64 6.70 0.43
CA ARG A 49 -16.07 7.10 0.56
C ARG A 49 -16.28 8.56 0.16
N ILE A 50 -15.40 9.45 0.64
CA ILE A 50 -15.44 10.88 0.30
C ILE A 50 -15.29 11.07 -1.22
N PHE A 51 -14.34 10.35 -1.84
CA PHE A 51 -14.12 10.41 -3.29
C PHE A 51 -15.36 9.94 -4.05
N ALA A 52 -15.92 8.79 -3.67
CA ALA A 52 -17.15 8.26 -4.27
C ALA A 52 -18.32 9.27 -4.17
N GLN A 53 -18.49 9.87 -2.98
CA GLN A 53 -19.51 10.91 -2.75
C GLN A 53 -19.32 12.12 -3.67
N GLN A 54 -18.08 12.60 -3.82
CA GLN A 54 -17.78 13.76 -4.66
C GLN A 54 -18.11 13.52 -6.13
N ILE A 55 -17.88 12.33 -6.64
CA ILE A 55 -18.21 11.96 -8.02
C ILE A 55 -19.62 11.37 -8.17
N LYS A 56 -20.42 11.36 -7.10
CA LYS A 56 -21.79 10.81 -7.05
C LYS A 56 -21.86 9.34 -7.52
N ALA A 57 -20.90 8.52 -7.09
CA ALA A 57 -20.82 7.08 -7.32
C ALA A 57 -21.01 6.30 -6.00
N ASN A 58 -21.43 5.05 -6.10
CA ASN A 58 -21.53 4.15 -4.95
C ASN A 58 -20.13 3.53 -4.68
N PRO A 59 -19.58 3.61 -3.46
CA PRO A 59 -18.31 2.96 -3.14
C PRO A 59 -18.47 1.44 -3.05
N LYS A 60 -17.55 0.71 -3.70
CA LYS A 60 -17.41 -0.75 -3.57
C LYS A 60 -15.97 -1.06 -3.17
N PHE A 61 -15.77 -1.56 -1.96
CA PHE A 61 -14.44 -1.93 -1.50
C PHE A 61 -14.03 -3.29 -2.02
N VAL A 62 -12.79 -3.38 -2.52
CA VAL A 62 -12.12 -4.62 -2.93
C VAL A 62 -10.90 -4.77 -2.02
N VAL A 63 -11.00 -5.68 -1.05
CA VAL A 63 -10.02 -5.81 0.03
C VAL A 63 -8.97 -6.86 -0.33
N TYR A 64 -7.71 -6.51 -0.14
CA TYR A 64 -6.55 -7.38 -0.35
C TYR A 64 -5.76 -7.52 0.95
N ASP A 65 -5.22 -8.69 1.19
CA ASP A 65 -4.42 -9.02 2.39
C ASP A 65 -2.96 -8.54 2.29
N SER A 66 -2.55 -8.08 1.11
CA SER A 66 -1.18 -7.59 0.90
C SER A 66 -1.09 -6.51 -0.17
N PRO A 67 -0.10 -5.58 -0.06
CA PRO A 67 0.10 -4.52 -1.04
C PRO A 67 0.52 -5.05 -2.42
N GLY A 68 1.17 -6.21 -2.47
CA GLY A 68 1.53 -6.85 -3.73
C GLY A 68 0.30 -7.34 -4.50
N LYS A 69 -0.64 -8.03 -3.83
CA LYS A 69 -1.90 -8.47 -4.46
C LYS A 69 -2.76 -7.29 -4.91
N LEU A 70 -2.80 -6.22 -4.10
CA LEU A 70 -3.50 -4.99 -4.48
C LEU A 70 -2.92 -4.40 -5.78
N ALA A 71 -1.59 -4.33 -5.90
CA ALA A 71 -0.93 -3.79 -7.08
C ALA A 71 -1.17 -4.65 -8.33
N ASP A 72 -1.07 -5.99 -8.20
CA ASP A 72 -1.36 -6.92 -9.30
C ASP A 72 -2.80 -6.75 -9.81
N ALA A 73 -3.75 -6.71 -8.90
CA ALA A 73 -5.16 -6.53 -9.21
C ALA A 73 -5.47 -5.23 -9.96
N GLY A 74 -4.64 -4.20 -9.80
CA GLY A 74 -4.72 -2.96 -10.58
C GLY A 74 -4.38 -3.16 -12.05
N THR A 75 -3.36 -3.98 -12.34
CA THR A 75 -2.99 -4.30 -13.72
C THR A 75 -4.04 -5.18 -14.42
N GLU A 76 -4.83 -5.90 -13.66
CA GLU A 76 -5.97 -6.72 -14.12
C GLU A 76 -7.28 -5.92 -14.22
N GLY A 77 -7.28 -4.64 -13.83
CA GLY A 77 -8.46 -3.79 -13.86
C GLY A 77 -9.51 -4.14 -12.80
N ASN A 78 -9.11 -4.69 -11.65
CA ASN A 78 -10.02 -5.12 -10.59
C ASN A 78 -10.48 -3.99 -9.66
N TRP A 79 -9.89 -2.81 -9.74
CA TRP A 79 -10.31 -1.60 -9.04
C TRP A 79 -10.12 -0.34 -9.91
N ASP A 80 -10.78 0.74 -9.56
CA ASP A 80 -10.71 2.03 -10.27
C ASP A 80 -9.75 2.99 -9.57
N ILE A 81 -9.76 3.00 -8.22
CA ILE A 81 -8.77 3.71 -7.40
C ILE A 81 -8.26 2.79 -6.29
N ALA A 82 -7.05 3.05 -5.79
CA ALA A 82 -6.49 2.32 -4.65
C ALA A 82 -5.57 3.20 -3.80
N PHE A 83 -5.36 2.78 -2.55
CA PHE A 83 -4.44 3.42 -1.61
C PHE A 83 -3.22 2.52 -1.41
N VAL A 84 -2.14 2.86 -2.11
CA VAL A 84 -0.92 2.04 -2.16
C VAL A 84 0.31 2.95 -2.19
N GLY A 85 1.43 2.48 -1.65
CA GLY A 85 2.69 3.23 -1.69
C GLY A 85 3.16 3.48 -3.12
N ASN A 86 3.54 4.72 -3.42
CA ASN A 86 4.11 5.11 -4.69
C ASN A 86 5.55 4.59 -4.78
N GLU A 87 5.74 3.59 -5.62
CA GLU A 87 7.02 2.94 -5.87
C GLU A 87 7.33 2.93 -7.36
N PRO A 88 8.59 3.13 -7.78
CA PRO A 88 8.96 3.18 -9.19
C PRO A 88 8.52 1.96 -9.99
N GLN A 89 8.53 0.78 -9.37
CA GLN A 89 8.08 -0.46 -10.02
C GLN A 89 6.57 -0.45 -10.26
N ARG A 90 5.78 0.04 -9.32
CA ARG A 90 4.32 0.16 -9.44
C ARG A 90 3.91 1.26 -10.41
N ALA A 91 4.66 2.38 -10.43
CA ALA A 91 4.39 3.50 -11.31
C ALA A 91 4.53 3.18 -12.81
N LYS A 92 5.07 2.02 -13.16
CA LYS A 92 5.09 1.54 -14.55
C LYS A 92 3.69 1.18 -15.08
N ASN A 93 2.79 0.78 -14.19
CA ASN A 93 1.47 0.25 -14.54
C ASN A 93 0.32 0.95 -13.80
N ILE A 94 0.61 1.77 -12.80
CA ILE A 94 -0.38 2.47 -11.98
C ILE A 94 -0.07 3.97 -12.05
N ALA A 95 -1.06 4.77 -12.43
CA ALA A 95 -0.97 6.22 -12.35
C ALA A 95 -1.14 6.68 -10.90
N PHE A 96 -0.24 7.52 -10.42
CA PHE A 96 -0.28 8.07 -9.06
C PHE A 96 -0.68 9.53 -9.06
N SER A 97 -1.49 9.94 -8.09
CA SER A 97 -1.71 11.34 -7.73
C SER A 97 -0.52 11.89 -6.95
N ALA A 98 -0.55 13.18 -6.62
CA ALA A 98 0.29 13.71 -5.54
C ALA A 98 0.02 12.91 -4.24
N PRO A 99 1.04 12.73 -3.38
CA PRO A 99 0.87 11.99 -2.13
C PRO A 99 -0.12 12.73 -1.22
N TYR A 100 -1.08 12.00 -0.67
CA TYR A 100 -2.01 12.50 0.34
C TYR A 100 -1.47 12.30 1.76
N LEU A 101 -0.48 11.44 1.92
CA LEU A 101 0.19 11.12 3.16
C LEU A 101 1.62 10.63 2.87
N GLU A 102 2.57 11.10 3.66
CA GLU A 102 3.94 10.58 3.70
C GLU A 102 4.17 9.89 5.05
N ILE A 103 4.69 8.67 5.01
CA ILE A 103 4.98 7.89 6.22
C ILE A 103 6.50 7.71 6.30
N PRO A 104 7.17 8.34 7.27
CA PRO A 104 8.60 8.14 7.48
C PRO A 104 8.89 6.68 7.87
N VAL A 105 9.99 6.16 7.36
CA VAL A 105 10.39 4.75 7.55
C VAL A 105 11.74 4.70 8.24
N THR A 106 11.92 3.73 9.14
CA THR A 106 13.19 3.47 9.80
C THR A 106 13.39 1.98 10.00
N PHE A 107 14.58 1.60 10.44
CA PHE A 107 14.87 0.22 10.84
C PHE A 107 14.71 0.06 12.35
N LEU A 108 14.10 -1.04 12.75
CA LEU A 108 14.13 -1.52 14.11
C LEU A 108 15.37 -2.40 14.27
N VAL A 109 16.16 -2.16 15.32
CA VAL A 109 17.33 -2.96 15.68
C VAL A 109 17.25 -3.39 17.14
N ARG A 110 17.87 -4.52 17.50
CA ARG A 110 17.94 -4.99 18.89
C ARG A 110 18.77 -4.02 19.73
N GLU A 111 18.46 -3.90 21.01
CA GLU A 111 19.13 -3.00 21.95
C GLU A 111 20.67 -3.12 21.95
N HIS A 112 21.16 -4.36 21.86
CA HIS A 112 22.59 -4.66 21.84
C HIS A 112 23.20 -4.74 20.44
N SER A 113 22.47 -4.34 19.40
CA SER A 113 22.98 -4.28 18.02
C SER A 113 24.17 -3.32 17.92
N THR A 114 25.11 -3.62 17.05
CA THR A 114 26.20 -2.70 16.69
C THR A 114 25.76 -1.66 15.66
N ILE A 115 24.61 -1.86 15.02
CA ILE A 115 24.02 -0.93 14.07
C ILE A 115 23.54 0.31 14.80
N ARG A 116 24.05 1.50 14.44
CA ARG A 116 23.70 2.78 15.07
C ARG A 116 23.19 3.82 14.09
N VAL A 117 23.61 3.73 12.84
CA VAL A 117 23.25 4.66 11.77
C VAL A 117 22.83 3.90 10.51
N MET A 118 22.17 4.58 9.59
CA MET A 118 21.65 3.98 8.36
C MET A 118 22.73 3.32 7.49
N THR A 119 23.93 3.86 7.50
CA THR A 119 25.08 3.31 6.76
C THR A 119 25.54 1.94 7.28
N ASP A 120 25.25 1.61 8.54
CA ASP A 120 25.62 0.32 9.13
C ASP A 120 24.71 -0.83 8.67
N ILE A 121 23.58 -0.52 8.04
CA ILE A 121 22.58 -1.53 7.67
C ILE A 121 23.10 -2.43 6.55
N ASP A 122 23.66 -1.86 5.48
CA ASP A 122 24.04 -2.60 4.27
C ASP A 122 25.45 -3.20 4.36
N HIS A 123 25.67 -4.04 5.35
CA HIS A 123 26.94 -4.80 5.52
C HIS A 123 26.73 -6.29 5.35
N VAL A 124 27.77 -6.96 4.86
CA VAL A 124 27.82 -8.43 4.77
C VAL A 124 27.62 -9.03 6.18
N GLY A 125 26.72 -10.01 6.28
CA GLY A 125 26.35 -10.67 7.54
C GLY A 125 25.11 -10.07 8.20
N ASN A 126 24.69 -8.85 7.85
CA ASN A 126 23.43 -8.31 8.32
C ASN A 126 22.24 -8.96 7.60
N GLN A 127 21.15 -9.16 8.35
CA GLN A 127 19.89 -9.67 7.84
C GLN A 127 18.77 -8.66 8.09
N ILE A 128 18.00 -8.35 7.05
CA ILE A 128 16.89 -7.41 7.11
C ILE A 128 15.59 -8.18 6.89
N SER A 129 14.76 -8.28 7.92
CA SER A 129 13.44 -8.91 7.80
C SER A 129 12.41 -7.91 7.28
N VAL A 130 11.66 -8.29 6.27
CA VAL A 130 10.66 -7.42 5.64
C VAL A 130 9.50 -8.24 5.07
N MET A 131 8.28 -7.68 5.08
CA MET A 131 7.17 -8.28 4.36
C MET A 131 7.41 -8.20 2.85
N GLY A 132 7.40 -9.34 2.19
CA GLY A 132 7.64 -9.44 0.74
C GLY A 132 6.63 -8.62 -0.07
N ARG A 133 7.12 -7.98 -1.14
CA ARG A 133 6.35 -7.14 -2.07
C ARG A 133 5.68 -5.91 -1.42
N SER A 134 6.07 -5.55 -0.19
CA SER A 134 5.73 -4.27 0.41
C SER A 134 6.54 -3.13 -0.25
N ALA A 135 6.15 -1.87 0.00
CA ALA A 135 6.95 -0.72 -0.43
C ALA A 135 8.37 -0.77 0.14
N TYR A 136 8.51 -1.25 1.37
CA TYR A 136 9.79 -1.45 2.03
C TYR A 136 10.67 -2.49 1.31
N ASP A 137 10.10 -3.66 0.95
CA ASP A 137 10.82 -4.69 0.20
C ASP A 137 11.27 -4.18 -1.17
N LEU A 138 10.41 -3.47 -1.88
CA LEU A 138 10.76 -2.90 -3.19
C LEU A 138 11.90 -1.89 -3.08
N PHE A 139 11.87 -1.02 -2.07
CA PHE A 139 12.94 -0.07 -1.77
C PHE A 139 14.25 -0.79 -1.41
N LEU A 140 14.20 -1.75 -0.48
CA LEU A 140 15.37 -2.51 -0.06
C LEU A 140 15.98 -3.29 -1.22
N THR A 141 15.15 -3.91 -2.05
CA THR A 141 15.60 -4.65 -3.25
C THR A 141 16.38 -3.74 -4.23
N ALA A 142 15.98 -2.49 -4.32
CA ALA A 142 16.63 -1.52 -5.20
C ALA A 142 17.92 -0.92 -4.61
N THR A 143 18.07 -0.91 -3.28
CA THR A 143 19.11 -0.14 -2.59
C THR A 143 20.15 -0.98 -1.87
N ILE A 144 19.77 -2.11 -1.27
CA ILE A 144 20.67 -3.01 -0.52
C ILE A 144 21.54 -3.81 -1.47
N LYS A 145 22.84 -3.87 -1.17
CA LYS A 145 23.85 -4.53 -1.99
C LYS A 145 24.58 -5.68 -1.26
N ASN A 146 24.79 -5.53 0.06
CA ASN A 146 25.65 -6.41 0.86
C ASN A 146 24.87 -7.20 1.91
N ALA A 147 23.86 -6.59 2.54
CA ALA A 147 23.01 -7.26 3.52
C ALA A 147 22.04 -8.23 2.86
N THR A 148 21.61 -9.25 3.61
CA THR A 148 20.63 -10.24 3.14
C THR A 148 19.22 -9.80 3.47
N ILE A 149 18.33 -9.74 2.47
CA ILE A 149 16.92 -9.43 2.65
C ILE A 149 16.15 -10.74 2.88
N ILE A 150 15.55 -10.88 4.07
CA ILE A 150 14.71 -12.02 4.46
C ILE A 150 13.24 -11.61 4.30
N ARG A 151 12.57 -12.20 3.31
CA ARG A 151 11.17 -11.90 2.99
C ARG A 151 10.22 -12.81 3.75
N SER A 152 9.22 -12.21 4.37
CA SER A 152 8.12 -12.89 5.06
C SER A 152 6.80 -12.70 4.33
N ARG A 153 5.80 -13.52 4.68
CA ARG A 153 4.46 -13.46 4.09
C ARG A 153 3.58 -12.36 4.70
N SER A 154 3.92 -11.93 5.93
CA SER A 154 3.17 -10.91 6.66
C SER A 154 4.09 -10.05 7.53
N ILE A 155 3.59 -8.91 7.99
CA ILE A 155 4.28 -8.05 8.95
C ILE A 155 4.51 -8.82 10.27
N GLY A 156 3.52 -9.59 10.74
CA GLY A 156 3.64 -10.41 11.95
C GLY A 156 4.77 -11.43 11.83
N GLU A 157 4.89 -12.13 10.71
CA GLU A 157 6.00 -13.06 10.46
C GLU A 157 7.35 -12.33 10.41
N SER A 158 7.41 -11.13 9.83
CA SER A 158 8.62 -10.29 9.85
C SER A 158 9.07 -9.95 11.26
N LEU A 159 8.14 -9.61 12.15
CA LEU A 159 8.42 -9.30 13.55
C LEU A 159 8.83 -10.54 14.36
N GLN A 160 8.27 -11.71 14.07
CA GLN A 160 8.66 -12.96 14.73
C GLN A 160 10.09 -13.40 14.38
N ARG A 161 10.62 -12.96 13.24
CA ARG A 161 12.01 -13.23 12.83
C ARG A 161 13.03 -12.25 13.43
N PHE A 162 12.55 -11.13 13.96
CA PHE A 162 13.33 -10.11 14.64
C PHE A 162 13.71 -10.55 16.06
#